data_0feaed71c7db8449f1f99b1db5e823f0
#
_entry.id   0feaed71c7db8449f1f99b1db5e823f0
#
_cell.length_a   1.000
_cell.length_b   1.000
_cell.length_c   1.000
_cell.angle_alpha   90.00
_cell.angle_beta   90.00
_cell.angle_gamma   90.00
#
_symmetry.space_group_name_H-M   'P 1'
#
loop_
_entity.id
_entity.type
_entity.pdbx_description
1 polymer ?
#
loop_
_entity_poly.entity_id
_entity_poly.type
_entity_poly.pdbx_seq_one_letter_code
_entity_poly.pdbx_strand_id
1 'polypeptide(L)'
;AYTHWMLNEDSSFYFSKNLKILASQSSFMYPEIRYEQKGKKRTAIITFKRPDNGVYAGNYVHYMVRTKTHENKFRQQQTNKNGEIQIDIPEKEEIEQYIYVVLEDKQLKYKHTFYVPDTFDYQVDFFPEGGNLIGGCTQKIGIKAIDINGNSVEIAGDILNSNGDTITHFKSVYAGMGNFILPVSMDEKYKAIVSTTEGIKKEFSLPEPEANRLALSITERNGVIHYTILHTPQKKLSENLYLVAHIRGFLLFIQPIEKEQGAINLQSVPEGILTLTLLDGNYLPHSERLAFVRRENNSVWKLTPDKSSYDSRSPVSLDIHLSDLSGQPIK
;
A
#
# COMPACT_ATOMS: atom_id res chain seq x y z
N ALA A 1 -9.30 11.20 -17.95
CA ALA A 1 -9.36 12.49 -18.68
C ALA A 1 -8.03 12.69 -19.40
N TYR A 2 -8.06 13.28 -20.57
CA TYR A 2 -6.89 13.61 -21.37
C TYR A 2 -7.20 14.79 -22.30
N THR A 3 -6.16 15.49 -22.73
CA THR A 3 -6.23 16.49 -23.78
C THR A 3 -5.64 15.93 -25.07
N HIS A 4 -5.88 16.57 -26.22
CA HIS A 4 -5.25 16.15 -27.47
C HIS A 4 -3.72 16.15 -27.43
N TRP A 5 -3.12 17.05 -26.65
CA TRP A 5 -1.67 17.05 -26.41
C TRP A 5 -1.17 15.82 -25.67
N MET A 6 -1.93 15.37 -24.68
CA MET A 6 -1.57 14.19 -23.89
C MET A 6 -1.64 12.89 -24.71
N LEU A 7 -2.31 12.86 -25.85
CA LEU A 7 -2.34 11.69 -26.75
C LEU A 7 -1.01 11.41 -27.43
N ASN A 8 -0.11 12.41 -27.49
CA ASN A 8 1.24 12.28 -28.05
C ASN A 8 2.28 11.90 -26.99
N GLU A 9 1.87 11.80 -25.74
CA GLU A 9 2.73 11.52 -24.61
C GLU A 9 2.48 10.10 -24.07
N ASP A 10 3.34 9.63 -23.17
CA ASP A 10 3.19 8.34 -22.53
C ASP A 10 1.90 8.27 -21.68
N SER A 11 1.38 7.06 -21.52
CA SER A 11 0.18 6.76 -20.71
C SER A 11 0.28 7.27 -19.25
N SER A 12 1.48 7.53 -18.74
CA SER A 12 1.73 8.14 -17.43
C SER A 12 1.16 9.56 -17.28
N PHE A 13 0.88 10.25 -18.39
CA PHE A 13 0.21 11.56 -18.41
C PHE A 13 -1.30 11.50 -18.37
N TYR A 14 -1.88 10.31 -18.52
CA TYR A 14 -3.33 10.15 -18.52
C TYR A 14 -3.82 9.99 -17.09
N PHE A 15 -4.82 10.79 -16.75
CA PHE A 15 -5.58 10.57 -15.52
C PHE A 15 -6.78 9.69 -15.83
N SER A 16 -6.87 8.56 -15.15
CA SER A 16 -8.04 7.68 -15.19
C SER A 16 -8.56 7.45 -13.79
N LYS A 17 -9.83 7.71 -13.58
CA LYS A 17 -10.53 7.38 -12.34
C LYS A 17 -11.87 6.74 -12.66
N ASN A 18 -12.11 5.57 -12.16
CA ASN A 18 -13.40 4.92 -12.26
C ASN A 18 -14.40 5.62 -11.33
N LEU A 19 -15.44 6.20 -11.92
CA LEU A 19 -16.57 6.74 -11.16
C LEU A 19 -17.71 5.76 -11.21
N LYS A 20 -18.27 5.41 -10.05
CA LYS A 20 -19.43 4.57 -9.96
C LYS A 20 -20.68 5.45 -9.99
N ILE A 21 -21.41 5.39 -11.12
CA ILE A 21 -22.67 6.13 -11.28
C ILE A 21 -23.79 5.17 -10.94
N LEU A 22 -24.58 5.51 -9.93
CA LEU A 22 -25.68 4.69 -9.46
C LEU A 22 -26.97 5.47 -9.59
N ALA A 23 -28.05 4.78 -9.96
CA ALA A 23 -29.38 5.39 -9.94
C ALA A 23 -29.79 5.67 -8.49
N SER A 24 -30.53 6.76 -8.24
CA SER A 24 -30.97 7.16 -6.91
C SER A 24 -31.88 6.13 -6.20
N GLN A 25 -32.50 5.24 -6.98
CA GLN A 25 -33.26 4.08 -6.50
C GLN A 25 -32.56 2.78 -6.79
N SER A 26 -31.21 2.78 -6.83
CA SER A 26 -30.49 1.58 -7.19
C SER A 26 -30.66 0.49 -6.15
N SER A 27 -31.02 -0.66 -6.65
CA SER A 27 -31.17 -1.91 -5.93
C SER A 27 -29.81 -2.54 -5.59
N PHE A 28 -28.74 -1.77 -5.48
CA PHE A 28 -27.42 -2.32 -5.28
C PHE A 28 -27.03 -2.33 -3.79
N MET A 29 -26.51 -3.45 -3.39
CA MET A 29 -25.90 -3.68 -2.10
C MET A 29 -24.39 -3.72 -2.26
N TYR A 30 -23.67 -3.09 -1.33
CA TYR A 30 -22.21 -3.21 -1.22
C TYR A 30 -21.88 -3.90 0.10
N PRO A 31 -21.76 -5.21 0.10
CA PRO A 31 -21.33 -5.92 1.28
C PRO A 31 -19.82 -5.78 1.43
N GLU A 32 -19.40 -5.40 2.63
CA GLU A 32 -18.02 -5.44 3.05
C GLU A 32 -17.86 -6.54 4.09
N ILE A 33 -16.76 -7.27 4.03
CA ILE A 33 -16.47 -8.31 5.00
C ILE A 33 -15.17 -7.97 5.72
N ARG A 34 -15.15 -8.23 7.03
CA ARG A 34 -13.94 -8.31 7.84
C ARG A 34 -13.93 -9.60 8.62
N TYR A 35 -12.74 -10.09 8.86
CA TYR A 35 -12.55 -11.34 9.57
C TYR A 35 -11.87 -11.08 10.91
N GLU A 36 -12.29 -11.79 11.95
CA GLU A 36 -11.70 -11.75 13.28
C GLU A 36 -11.38 -13.17 13.74
N GLN A 37 -10.26 -13.31 14.47
CA GLN A 37 -9.92 -14.56 15.14
C GLN A 37 -9.63 -14.28 16.62
N LYS A 38 -10.33 -15.00 17.50
CA LYS A 38 -10.08 -15.00 18.94
C LYS A 38 -9.81 -16.43 19.40
N GLY A 39 -8.52 -16.75 19.65
CA GLY A 39 -8.09 -18.11 19.89
C GLY A 39 -8.39 -19.01 18.68
N LYS A 40 -9.18 -20.06 18.88
CA LYS A 40 -9.61 -20.96 17.78
C LYS A 40 -10.88 -20.51 17.07
N LYS A 41 -11.59 -19.52 17.63
CA LYS A 41 -12.84 -19.04 17.04
C LYS A 41 -12.57 -18.08 15.92
N ARG A 42 -13.06 -18.38 14.71
CA ARG A 42 -13.00 -17.58 13.50
C ARG A 42 -14.39 -17.00 13.24
N THR A 43 -14.47 -15.71 12.98
CA THR A 43 -15.73 -15.00 12.76
C THR A 43 -15.62 -14.10 11.55
N ALA A 44 -16.62 -14.14 10.66
CA ALA A 44 -16.82 -13.15 9.61
C ALA A 44 -17.86 -12.13 10.09
N ILE A 45 -17.57 -10.86 9.93
CA ILE A 45 -18.49 -9.75 10.16
C ILE A 45 -18.77 -9.10 8.81
N ILE A 46 -20.02 -9.16 8.38
CA ILE A 46 -20.43 -8.65 7.06
C ILE A 46 -21.32 -7.43 7.28
N THR A 47 -20.89 -6.29 6.72
CA THR A 47 -21.64 -5.03 6.74
C THR A 47 -22.31 -4.83 5.39
N PHE A 48 -23.62 -4.63 5.39
CA PHE A 48 -24.39 -4.41 4.16
C PHE A 48 -24.64 -2.90 3.99
N LYS A 49 -23.93 -2.31 3.03
CA LYS A 49 -24.00 -0.89 2.71
C LYS A 49 -24.93 -0.61 1.53
N ARG A 50 -25.60 0.52 1.59
CA ARG A 50 -26.38 1.09 0.50
C ARG A 50 -25.52 2.00 -0.37
N PRO A 51 -25.94 2.31 -1.59
CA PRO A 51 -25.22 3.23 -2.49
C PRO A 51 -25.05 4.65 -1.94
N ASP A 52 -25.95 5.06 -1.06
CA ASP A 52 -25.96 6.38 -0.41
C ASP A 52 -25.08 6.47 0.85
N ASN A 53 -24.20 5.48 1.06
CA ASN A 53 -23.41 5.26 2.27
C ASN A 53 -24.20 4.92 3.54
N GLY A 54 -25.51 4.75 3.43
CA GLY A 54 -26.32 4.20 4.51
C GLY A 54 -26.10 2.70 4.68
N VAL A 55 -26.73 2.10 5.68
CA VAL A 55 -26.66 0.66 5.95
C VAL A 55 -28.03 0.01 5.91
N TYR A 56 -28.07 -1.29 5.61
CA TYR A 56 -29.27 -2.11 5.71
C TYR A 56 -29.42 -2.62 7.15
N ALA A 57 -29.99 -1.79 8.03
CA ALA A 57 -30.26 -2.15 9.42
C ALA A 57 -31.64 -2.80 9.56
N GLY A 58 -31.74 -3.86 10.36
CA GLY A 58 -32.99 -4.57 10.62
C GLY A 58 -33.48 -5.46 9.47
N ASN A 59 -32.69 -5.66 8.43
CA ASN A 59 -33.03 -6.51 7.31
C ASN A 59 -32.68 -7.98 7.57
N TYR A 60 -33.47 -8.90 7.01
CA TYR A 60 -33.15 -10.31 7.07
C TYR A 60 -32.10 -10.70 6.04
N VAL A 61 -31.12 -11.48 6.50
CA VAL A 61 -30.06 -12.05 5.68
C VAL A 61 -30.11 -13.57 5.83
N HIS A 62 -30.24 -14.24 4.71
CA HIS A 62 -30.04 -15.68 4.63
C HIS A 62 -28.58 -15.93 4.24
N TYR A 63 -27.90 -16.80 4.96
CA TYR A 63 -26.52 -17.12 4.67
C TYR A 63 -26.23 -18.61 4.78
N MET A 64 -25.21 -19.04 4.07
CA MET A 64 -24.69 -20.40 4.08
C MET A 64 -23.18 -20.32 4.09
N VAL A 65 -22.55 -21.06 5.01
CA VAL A 65 -21.10 -21.28 4.99
C VAL A 65 -20.87 -22.66 4.34
N ARG A 66 -20.23 -22.68 3.18
CA ARG A 66 -19.90 -23.95 2.52
C ARG A 66 -18.68 -24.56 3.20
N THR A 67 -18.82 -25.83 3.56
CA THR A 67 -17.80 -26.69 4.13
C THR A 67 -17.93 -28.09 3.50
N LYS A 68 -16.88 -28.90 3.60
CA LYS A 68 -16.88 -30.27 3.08
C LYS A 68 -17.75 -31.22 3.93
N THR A 69 -17.75 -31.00 5.23
CA THR A 69 -18.26 -31.96 6.23
C THR A 69 -19.63 -31.61 6.79
N HIS A 70 -20.11 -30.36 6.60
CA HIS A 70 -21.40 -29.93 7.13
C HIS A 70 -22.44 -29.80 6.02
N GLU A 71 -23.67 -30.19 6.31
CA GLU A 71 -24.77 -29.90 5.43
C GLU A 71 -24.85 -28.38 5.16
N ASN A 72 -24.78 -28.01 3.89
CA ASN A 72 -24.85 -26.62 3.43
C ASN A 72 -26.28 -26.08 3.62
N LYS A 73 -26.67 -25.83 4.89
CA LYS A 73 -27.98 -25.30 5.25
C LYS A 73 -27.95 -23.79 5.29
N PHE A 74 -28.99 -23.17 4.72
CA PHE A 74 -29.21 -21.75 4.91
C PHE A 74 -29.64 -21.49 6.36
N ARG A 75 -29.02 -20.47 6.95
CA ARG A 75 -29.39 -19.87 8.22
C ARG A 75 -29.92 -18.48 7.98
N GLN A 76 -30.68 -17.93 8.92
CA GLN A 76 -31.22 -16.56 8.85
C GLN A 76 -30.72 -15.77 10.05
N GLN A 77 -30.38 -14.52 9.80
CA GLN A 77 -30.03 -13.56 10.83
C GLN A 77 -30.52 -12.16 10.42
N GLN A 78 -30.85 -11.34 11.38
CA GLN A 78 -31.26 -9.96 11.15
C GLN A 78 -30.03 -9.06 11.35
N THR A 79 -29.82 -8.08 10.45
CA THR A 79 -28.74 -7.11 10.59
C THR A 79 -28.96 -6.21 11.80
N ASN A 80 -27.88 -5.88 12.51
CA ASN A 80 -27.89 -4.96 13.63
C ASN A 80 -28.05 -3.49 13.15
N LYS A 81 -28.04 -2.53 14.09
CA LYS A 81 -28.13 -1.08 13.80
C LYS A 81 -27.03 -0.55 12.88
N ASN A 82 -25.89 -1.23 12.80
CA ASN A 82 -24.78 -0.90 11.92
C ASN A 82 -24.88 -1.62 10.55
N GLY A 83 -25.96 -2.34 10.28
CA GLY A 83 -26.14 -3.14 9.07
C GLY A 83 -25.27 -4.40 9.03
N GLU A 84 -24.87 -4.95 10.18
CA GLU A 84 -23.92 -6.06 10.26
C GLU A 84 -24.60 -7.36 10.69
N ILE A 85 -24.09 -8.46 10.18
CA ILE A 85 -24.27 -9.82 10.74
C ILE A 85 -22.91 -10.39 11.13
N GLN A 86 -22.93 -11.34 12.08
CA GLN A 86 -21.75 -12.08 12.51
C GLN A 86 -21.95 -13.57 12.23
N ILE A 87 -20.99 -14.18 11.55
CA ILE A 87 -21.05 -15.58 11.13
C ILE A 87 -19.83 -16.30 11.70
N ASP A 88 -20.06 -17.30 12.54
CA ASP A 88 -19.00 -18.18 13.01
C ASP A 88 -18.57 -19.09 11.86
N ILE A 89 -17.27 -19.09 11.57
CA ILE A 89 -16.65 -19.87 10.50
C ILE A 89 -16.10 -21.16 11.13
N PRO A 90 -16.46 -22.33 10.60
CA PRO A 90 -15.88 -23.61 11.02
C PRO A 90 -14.37 -23.62 10.88
N GLU A 91 -13.70 -24.58 11.56
CA GLU A 91 -12.28 -24.81 11.40
C GLU A 91 -11.91 -24.99 9.92
N LYS A 92 -10.65 -24.67 9.60
CA LYS A 92 -10.12 -24.80 8.23
C LYS A 92 -10.28 -26.26 7.77
N GLU A 93 -10.80 -26.42 6.58
CA GLU A 93 -10.87 -27.69 5.88
C GLU A 93 -9.91 -27.69 4.68
N GLU A 94 -9.63 -28.83 4.10
CA GLU A 94 -8.76 -28.98 2.91
C GLU A 94 -9.36 -28.37 1.62
N ILE A 95 -10.61 -27.89 1.68
CA ILE A 95 -11.30 -27.26 0.55
C ILE A 95 -11.47 -25.77 0.78
N GLU A 96 -11.59 -25.04 -0.32
CA GLU A 96 -11.96 -23.62 -0.26
C GLU A 96 -13.32 -23.44 0.44
N GLN A 97 -13.32 -22.63 1.49
CA GLN A 97 -14.53 -22.25 2.20
C GLN A 97 -15.06 -20.94 1.62
N TYR A 98 -16.37 -20.82 1.50
CA TYR A 98 -16.99 -19.54 1.15
C TYR A 98 -18.30 -19.31 1.90
N ILE A 99 -18.64 -18.03 2.05
CA ILE A 99 -19.88 -17.57 2.65
C ILE A 99 -20.75 -17.01 1.55
N TYR A 100 -21.91 -17.61 1.35
CA TYR A 100 -22.93 -17.11 0.44
C TYR A 100 -23.98 -16.37 1.26
N VAL A 101 -24.35 -15.15 0.86
CA VAL A 101 -25.34 -14.33 1.54
C VAL A 101 -26.42 -13.86 0.59
N VAL A 102 -27.66 -13.80 1.09
CA VAL A 102 -28.81 -13.22 0.42
C VAL A 102 -29.48 -12.25 1.39
N LEU A 103 -29.38 -10.96 1.13
CA LEU A 103 -30.10 -9.94 1.88
C LEU A 103 -31.46 -9.68 1.22
N GLU A 104 -32.51 -9.63 2.03
CA GLU A 104 -33.85 -9.30 1.59
C GLU A 104 -34.22 -7.87 2.00
N ASP A 105 -34.61 -7.06 1.02
CA ASP A 105 -35.16 -5.72 1.23
C ASP A 105 -36.44 -5.55 0.41
N LYS A 106 -37.59 -5.57 1.08
CA LYS A 106 -38.91 -5.54 0.47
C LYS A 106 -39.09 -6.70 -0.54
N GLN A 107 -39.13 -6.38 -1.84
CA GLN A 107 -39.25 -7.38 -2.92
C GLN A 107 -37.90 -7.72 -3.57
N LEU A 108 -36.81 -7.08 -3.13
CA LEU A 108 -35.50 -7.25 -3.72
C LEU A 108 -34.66 -8.25 -2.94
N LYS A 109 -33.88 -9.03 -3.67
CA LYS A 109 -32.93 -10.02 -3.12
C LYS A 109 -31.55 -9.78 -3.67
N TYR A 110 -30.62 -9.41 -2.78
CA TYR A 110 -29.23 -9.17 -3.13
C TYR A 110 -28.39 -10.39 -2.75
N LYS A 111 -27.60 -10.87 -3.68
CA LYS A 111 -26.76 -12.06 -3.51
C LYS A 111 -25.30 -11.71 -3.60
N HIS A 112 -24.47 -12.28 -2.73
CA HIS A 112 -23.03 -12.13 -2.78
C HIS A 112 -22.33 -13.36 -2.24
N THR A 113 -21.08 -13.60 -2.68
CA THR A 113 -20.25 -14.69 -2.21
C THR A 113 -18.90 -14.14 -1.77
N PHE A 114 -18.46 -14.51 -0.58
CA PHE A 114 -17.15 -14.20 -0.04
C PHE A 114 -16.33 -15.46 0.08
N TYR A 115 -15.08 -15.42 -0.38
CA TYR A 115 -14.13 -16.48 -0.12
C TYR A 115 -13.53 -16.28 1.27
N VAL A 116 -13.51 -17.36 2.06
CA VAL A 116 -12.92 -17.34 3.40
C VAL A 116 -11.42 -17.57 3.25
N PRO A 117 -10.57 -16.65 3.74
CA PRO A 117 -9.13 -16.83 3.65
C PRO A 117 -8.65 -18.00 4.51
N ASP A 118 -7.56 -18.62 4.09
CA ASP A 118 -6.98 -19.77 4.77
C ASP A 118 -6.44 -19.46 6.16
N THR A 119 -5.93 -18.25 6.34
CA THR A 119 -5.38 -17.78 7.61
C THR A 119 -6.04 -16.45 7.98
N PHE A 120 -6.19 -16.21 9.28
CA PHE A 120 -6.76 -14.97 9.86
C PHE A 120 -5.67 -14.17 10.56
N ASP A 121 -4.57 -14.03 9.86
CA ASP A 121 -3.35 -13.57 10.46
C ASP A 121 -2.83 -12.31 9.78
N TYR A 122 -1.78 -11.69 10.33
CA TYR A 122 -1.11 -10.57 9.71
C TYR A 122 0.25 -11.00 9.15
N GLN A 123 0.68 -10.29 8.12
CA GLN A 123 1.96 -10.43 7.47
C GLN A 123 2.78 -9.17 7.67
N VAL A 124 4.10 -9.33 7.79
CA VAL A 124 5.07 -8.23 7.82
C VAL A 124 6.11 -8.49 6.76
N ASP A 125 6.29 -7.52 5.88
CA ASP A 125 7.33 -7.54 4.87
C ASP A 125 8.41 -6.52 5.21
N PHE A 126 9.67 -6.90 4.91
CA PHE A 126 10.86 -6.10 5.16
C PHE A 126 11.49 -5.69 3.82
N PHE A 127 11.75 -4.40 3.67
CA PHE A 127 12.25 -3.80 2.44
C PHE A 127 13.59 -3.10 2.69
N PRO A 128 14.71 -3.78 2.49
CA PRO A 128 16.02 -3.14 2.55
C PRO A 128 16.11 -1.98 1.55
N GLU A 129 16.62 -0.84 1.99
CA GLU A 129 16.78 0.32 1.14
C GLU A 129 17.73 0.00 -0.02
N GLY A 130 17.25 0.20 -1.26
CA GLY A 130 18.01 -0.16 -2.48
C GLY A 130 17.79 -1.60 -2.96
N GLY A 131 16.90 -2.36 -2.31
CA GLY A 131 16.43 -3.67 -2.77
C GLY A 131 17.06 -4.88 -2.09
N ASN A 132 18.38 -4.87 -1.83
CA ASN A 132 19.10 -6.00 -1.24
C ASN A 132 19.64 -5.64 0.15
N LEU A 133 19.71 -6.62 1.05
CA LEU A 133 20.35 -6.46 2.35
C LEU A 133 21.87 -6.67 2.18
N ILE A 134 22.65 -5.61 2.33
CA ILE A 134 24.09 -5.63 2.05
C ILE A 134 24.88 -5.95 3.32
N GLY A 135 25.57 -7.08 3.31
CA GLY A 135 26.42 -7.47 4.43
C GLY A 135 27.62 -6.53 4.60
N GLY A 136 27.92 -6.19 5.86
CA GLY A 136 29.01 -5.28 6.23
C GLY A 136 28.63 -3.80 6.20
N CYS A 137 27.36 -3.45 5.94
CA CYS A 137 26.86 -2.08 5.91
C CYS A 137 25.84 -1.79 7.00
N THR A 138 25.67 -0.54 7.33
CA THR A 138 24.49 -0.08 8.08
C THR A 138 23.43 0.38 7.08
N GLN A 139 22.23 -0.20 7.15
CA GLN A 139 21.21 0.00 6.14
C GLN A 139 19.85 0.30 6.77
N LYS A 140 19.06 1.13 6.11
CA LYS A 140 17.67 1.39 6.47
C LYS A 140 16.78 0.28 5.91
N ILE A 141 15.90 -0.24 6.74
CA ILE A 141 14.93 -1.28 6.37
C ILE A 141 13.54 -0.70 6.54
N GLY A 142 12.79 -0.63 5.47
CA GLY A 142 11.36 -0.33 5.52
C GLY A 142 10.56 -1.53 5.98
N ILE A 143 9.42 -1.29 6.64
CA ILE A 143 8.47 -2.33 7.01
C ILE A 143 7.08 -1.99 6.52
N LYS A 144 6.30 -3.03 6.22
CA LYS A 144 4.87 -2.93 5.97
C LYS A 144 4.16 -4.12 6.60
N ALA A 145 3.15 -3.83 7.42
CA ALA A 145 2.29 -4.84 8.01
C ALA A 145 0.85 -4.70 7.50
N ILE A 146 0.27 -5.81 7.08
CA ILE A 146 -1.11 -5.92 6.62
C ILE A 146 -1.79 -7.14 7.23
N ASP A 147 -3.09 -7.04 7.46
CA ASP A 147 -3.92 -8.18 7.79
C ASP A 147 -4.36 -8.94 6.52
N ILE A 148 -5.08 -10.01 6.71
CA ILE A 148 -5.65 -10.84 5.63
C ILE A 148 -6.69 -10.11 4.77
N ASN A 149 -7.21 -8.99 5.24
CA ASN A 149 -8.16 -8.15 4.50
C ASN A 149 -7.46 -7.06 3.69
N GLY A 150 -6.12 -6.99 3.77
CA GLY A 150 -5.30 -5.95 3.17
C GLY A 150 -5.30 -4.64 3.96
N ASN A 151 -5.88 -4.62 5.16
CA ASN A 151 -5.83 -3.44 6.02
C ASN A 151 -4.48 -3.33 6.71
N SER A 152 -4.06 -2.12 6.96
CA SER A 152 -2.83 -1.86 7.70
C SER A 152 -2.94 -2.27 9.16
N VAL A 153 -1.90 -2.90 9.68
CA VAL A 153 -1.78 -3.34 11.09
C VAL A 153 -0.70 -2.53 11.78
N GLU A 154 -1.06 -1.91 12.90
CA GLU A 154 -0.06 -1.22 13.74
C GLU A 154 0.74 -2.24 14.52
N ILE A 155 2.07 -2.16 14.36
CA ILE A 155 3.02 -3.13 14.94
C ILE A 155 4.18 -2.44 15.63
N ALA A 156 4.77 -3.15 16.58
CA ALA A 156 6.09 -2.87 17.13
C ALA A 156 6.86 -4.18 17.29
N GLY A 157 8.18 -4.12 17.28
CA GLY A 157 8.99 -5.33 17.41
C GLY A 157 10.46 -5.07 17.61
N ASP A 158 11.15 -6.19 17.79
CA ASP A 158 12.59 -6.27 18.02
C ASP A 158 13.24 -7.06 16.90
N ILE A 159 14.39 -6.61 16.42
CA ILE A 159 15.23 -7.37 15.50
C ILE A 159 16.32 -8.07 16.30
N LEU A 160 16.39 -9.38 16.14
CA LEU A 160 17.35 -10.24 16.82
C LEU A 160 18.35 -10.83 15.82
N ASN A 161 19.57 -11.04 16.31
CA ASN A 161 20.61 -11.79 15.59
C ASN A 161 20.46 -13.31 15.80
N SER A 162 21.38 -14.09 15.25
CA SER A 162 21.41 -15.55 15.36
C SER A 162 21.56 -16.06 16.80
N ASN A 163 22.16 -15.27 17.69
CA ASN A 163 22.34 -15.60 19.11
C ASN A 163 21.10 -15.27 19.95
N GLY A 164 20.13 -14.56 19.37
CA GLY A 164 18.94 -14.08 20.08
C GLY A 164 19.12 -12.71 20.76
N ASP A 165 20.24 -12.02 20.51
CA ASP A 165 20.46 -10.67 21.05
C ASP A 165 19.64 -9.67 20.24
N THR A 166 19.01 -8.72 20.94
CA THR A 166 18.28 -7.63 20.28
C THR A 166 19.25 -6.59 19.72
N ILE A 167 19.21 -6.39 18.41
CA ILE A 167 20.05 -5.44 17.67
C ILE A 167 19.40 -4.06 17.59
N THR A 168 18.09 -4.01 17.32
CA THR A 168 17.35 -2.76 17.18
C THR A 168 15.86 -2.98 17.41
N HIS A 169 15.15 -1.88 17.65
CA HIS A 169 13.69 -1.87 17.82
C HIS A 169 13.03 -1.12 16.68
N PHE A 170 11.78 -1.44 16.39
CA PHE A 170 10.99 -0.72 15.39
C PHE A 170 9.53 -0.63 15.79
N LYS A 171 8.84 0.32 15.16
CA LYS A 171 7.38 0.43 15.21
C LYS A 171 6.85 0.99 13.89
N SER A 172 5.61 0.68 13.59
CA SER A 172 4.88 1.38 12.54
C SER A 172 4.64 2.85 12.93
N VAL A 173 4.68 3.72 11.95
CA VAL A 173 4.48 5.17 12.11
C VAL A 173 3.18 5.61 11.45
N TYR A 174 2.85 5.02 10.30
CA TYR A 174 1.66 5.34 9.54
C TYR A 174 1.19 4.13 8.73
N ALA A 175 -0.08 3.78 8.87
CA ALA A 175 -0.74 2.74 8.09
C ALA A 175 0.09 1.43 8.00
N GLY A 176 0.56 0.90 9.14
CA GLY A 176 1.38 -0.32 9.21
C GLY A 176 2.78 -0.18 8.62
N MET A 177 3.18 1.02 8.18
CA MET A 177 4.51 1.30 7.64
C MET A 177 5.41 1.94 8.69
N GLY A 178 6.69 1.64 8.61
CA GLY A 178 7.74 2.21 9.44
C GLY A 178 9.11 1.90 8.86
N ASN A 179 10.14 2.20 9.58
CA ASN A 179 11.50 1.79 9.23
C ASN A 179 12.38 1.71 10.48
N PHE A 180 13.50 1.05 10.32
CA PHE A 180 14.58 0.98 11.32
C PHE A 180 15.94 0.96 10.62
N ILE A 181 16.98 1.18 11.40
CA ILE A 181 18.37 1.07 10.95
C ILE A 181 18.95 -0.24 11.48
N LEU A 182 19.60 -0.99 10.60
CA LEU A 182 20.23 -2.27 10.93
C LEU A 182 21.71 -2.24 10.55
N PRO A 183 22.65 -2.43 11.49
CA PRO A 183 24.02 -2.79 11.16
C PRO A 183 24.02 -4.27 10.72
N VAL A 184 24.31 -4.50 9.44
CA VAL A 184 24.20 -5.82 8.83
C VAL A 184 25.57 -6.53 8.82
N SER A 185 25.65 -7.67 9.49
CA SER A 185 26.81 -8.58 9.37
C SER A 185 26.57 -9.61 8.27
N MET A 186 27.62 -10.01 7.57
CA MET A 186 27.53 -11.01 6.49
C MET A 186 27.09 -12.40 6.96
N ASP A 187 27.56 -12.79 8.15
CA ASP A 187 27.40 -14.16 8.65
C ASP A 187 26.19 -14.31 9.58
N GLU A 188 25.36 -13.25 9.67
CA GLU A 188 24.20 -13.22 10.55
C GLU A 188 22.89 -13.49 9.81
N LYS A 189 21.99 -14.19 10.50
CA LYS A 189 20.57 -14.28 10.12
C LYS A 189 19.77 -13.47 11.11
N TYR A 190 18.92 -12.62 10.58
CA TYR A 190 18.09 -11.74 11.40
C TYR A 190 16.64 -12.22 11.41
N LYS A 191 16.03 -12.08 12.58
CA LYS A 191 14.60 -12.30 12.76
C LYS A 191 13.96 -11.16 13.53
N ALA A 192 12.71 -10.93 13.26
CA ALA A 192 11.88 -9.95 13.94
C ALA A 192 10.88 -10.65 14.85
N ILE A 193 10.83 -10.25 16.12
CA ILE A 193 9.73 -10.59 17.02
C ILE A 193 8.76 -9.41 17.01
N VAL A 194 7.61 -9.59 16.39
CA VAL A 194 6.64 -8.53 16.12
C VAL A 194 5.41 -8.70 16.97
N SER A 195 4.91 -7.61 17.53
CA SER A 195 3.67 -7.57 18.31
C SER A 195 2.69 -6.56 17.70
N THR A 196 1.42 -6.92 17.60
CA THR A 196 0.35 -5.98 17.32
C THR A 196 -0.05 -5.21 18.58
N THR A 197 -0.82 -4.13 18.41
CA THR A 197 -1.42 -3.38 19.52
C THR A 197 -2.35 -4.25 20.40
N GLU A 198 -2.89 -5.34 19.85
CA GLU A 198 -3.71 -6.32 20.56
C GLU A 198 -2.88 -7.39 21.29
N GLY A 199 -1.55 -7.34 21.20
CA GLY A 199 -0.64 -8.25 21.88
C GLY A 199 -0.40 -9.58 21.17
N ILE A 200 -0.81 -9.75 19.92
CA ILE A 200 -0.50 -10.93 19.12
C ILE A 200 0.97 -10.87 18.71
N LYS A 201 1.75 -11.87 19.15
CA LYS A 201 3.20 -11.94 18.87
C LYS A 201 3.50 -12.99 17.81
N LYS A 202 4.40 -12.63 16.89
CA LYS A 202 4.92 -13.51 15.84
C LYS A 202 6.37 -13.27 15.52
N GLU A 203 6.97 -14.30 14.93
CA GLU A 203 8.34 -14.26 14.43
C GLU A 203 8.32 -14.21 12.90
N PHE A 204 9.16 -13.35 12.33
CA PHE A 204 9.37 -13.21 10.89
C PHE A 204 10.87 -13.20 10.59
N SER A 205 11.28 -13.86 9.52
CA SER A 205 12.65 -13.81 9.04
C SER A 205 12.87 -12.55 8.21
N LEU A 206 14.00 -11.90 8.36
CA LEU A 206 14.46 -10.86 7.45
C LEU A 206 15.09 -11.49 6.20
N PRO A 207 15.24 -10.73 5.09
CA PRO A 207 16.09 -11.14 3.97
C PRO A 207 17.49 -11.51 4.43
N GLU A 208 18.13 -12.46 3.76
CA GLU A 208 19.52 -12.82 4.07
C GLU A 208 20.49 -11.75 3.56
N PRO A 209 21.58 -11.46 4.32
CA PRO A 209 22.62 -10.57 3.86
C PRO A 209 23.30 -11.09 2.58
N GLU A 210 23.45 -10.22 1.60
CA GLU A 210 24.09 -10.56 0.32
C GLU A 210 25.47 -9.93 0.21
N ALA A 211 26.44 -10.73 -0.29
CA ALA A 211 27.72 -10.26 -0.76
C ALA A 211 27.59 -9.88 -2.24
N ASN A 212 28.52 -9.08 -2.74
CA ASN A 212 28.63 -8.75 -4.17
C ASN A 212 27.43 -8.01 -4.81
N ARG A 213 26.56 -7.41 -4.01
CA ARG A 213 25.49 -6.53 -4.46
C ARG A 213 25.85 -5.07 -4.18
N LEU A 214 25.12 -4.19 -4.85
CA LEU A 214 25.16 -2.75 -4.63
C LEU A 214 23.75 -2.30 -4.23
N ALA A 215 23.67 -1.34 -3.32
CA ALA A 215 22.41 -0.69 -3.00
C ALA A 215 22.61 0.84 -2.99
N LEU A 216 21.60 1.55 -3.46
CA LEU A 216 21.54 3.00 -3.45
C LEU A 216 20.75 3.46 -2.23
N SER A 217 21.38 4.15 -1.31
CA SER A 217 20.72 4.83 -0.19
C SER A 217 20.58 6.31 -0.51
N ILE A 218 19.41 6.89 -0.25
CA ILE A 218 19.16 8.31 -0.47
C ILE A 218 18.54 8.99 0.75
N THR A 219 18.90 10.26 0.94
CA THR A 219 18.26 11.12 1.94
C THR A 219 18.05 12.51 1.34
N GLU A 220 16.82 12.98 1.35
CA GLU A 220 16.50 14.36 0.94
C GLU A 220 16.61 15.30 2.15
N ARG A 221 17.30 16.43 1.98
CA ARG A 221 17.38 17.51 2.94
C ARG A 221 17.45 18.85 2.21
N ASN A 222 16.53 19.76 2.51
CA ASN A 222 16.53 21.14 1.99
C ASN A 222 16.61 21.23 0.46
N GLY A 223 15.89 20.38 -0.26
CA GLY A 223 15.89 20.37 -1.73
C GLY A 223 17.15 19.77 -2.37
N VAL A 224 17.92 19.01 -1.59
CA VAL A 224 19.10 18.26 -2.08
C VAL A 224 18.95 16.78 -1.70
N ILE A 225 19.07 15.90 -2.68
CA ILE A 225 19.20 14.46 -2.43
C ILE A 225 20.69 14.16 -2.23
N HIS A 226 21.02 13.65 -1.05
CA HIS A 226 22.31 13.03 -0.77
C HIS A 226 22.18 11.52 -1.04
N TYR A 227 23.08 10.97 -1.85
CA TYR A 227 23.11 9.55 -2.10
C TYR A 227 24.39 8.91 -1.57
N THR A 228 24.29 7.63 -1.22
CA THR A 228 25.42 6.77 -0.84
C THR A 228 25.24 5.42 -1.51
N ILE A 229 26.31 4.92 -2.14
CA ILE A 229 26.35 3.57 -2.67
C ILE A 229 26.82 2.64 -1.56
N LEU A 230 25.97 1.72 -1.19
CA LEU A 230 26.27 0.68 -0.21
C LEU A 230 26.81 -0.54 -0.95
N HIS A 231 27.90 -1.09 -0.44
CA HIS A 231 28.51 -2.32 -0.96
C HIS A 231 29.25 -3.04 0.18
N THR A 232 29.46 -4.34 0.01
CA THR A 232 30.27 -5.10 0.97
C THR A 232 31.67 -4.51 1.05
N PRO A 233 32.23 -4.23 2.25
CA PRO A 233 33.50 -3.52 2.41
C PRO A 233 34.69 -4.15 1.69
N GLN A 234 34.67 -5.47 1.50
CA GLN A 234 35.71 -6.21 0.80
C GLN A 234 35.67 -6.07 -0.74
N LYS A 235 34.54 -5.58 -1.24
CA LYS A 235 34.37 -5.36 -2.68
C LYS A 235 34.75 -3.95 -3.03
N LYS A 236 35.78 -3.79 -3.90
CA LYS A 236 36.00 -2.50 -4.55
C LYS A 236 34.81 -2.20 -5.46
N LEU A 237 34.38 -0.94 -5.48
CA LEU A 237 33.42 -0.48 -6.49
C LEU A 237 34.00 -0.82 -7.88
N SER A 238 33.17 -1.37 -8.74
CA SER A 238 33.53 -1.57 -10.13
C SER A 238 33.84 -0.20 -10.75
N GLU A 239 34.90 -0.14 -11.54
CA GLU A 239 35.16 0.99 -12.41
C GLU A 239 33.92 1.13 -13.34
N ASN A 240 33.40 2.35 -13.52
CA ASN A 240 32.28 2.70 -14.39
C ASN A 240 30.85 2.36 -13.81
N LEU A 241 30.52 2.98 -12.71
CA LEU A 241 29.11 3.06 -12.29
C LEU A 241 28.46 4.34 -12.82
N TYR A 242 27.16 4.27 -13.10
CA TYR A 242 26.39 5.40 -13.58
C TYR A 242 25.14 5.59 -12.69
N LEU A 243 24.82 6.84 -12.42
CA LEU A 243 23.55 7.22 -11.83
C LEU A 243 22.64 7.80 -12.91
N VAL A 244 21.51 7.15 -13.11
CA VAL A 244 20.47 7.60 -14.05
C VAL A 244 19.34 8.20 -13.26
N ALA A 245 18.87 9.37 -13.69
CA ALA A 245 17.72 10.03 -13.13
C ALA A 245 16.64 10.25 -14.19
N HIS A 246 15.41 9.87 -13.88
CA HIS A 246 14.27 10.13 -14.74
C HIS A 246 12.99 10.43 -13.94
N ILE A 247 12.06 11.13 -14.59
CA ILE A 247 10.70 11.36 -14.08
C ILE A 247 9.72 10.93 -15.17
N ARG A 248 8.77 10.06 -14.84
CA ARG A 248 7.73 9.56 -15.77
C ARG A 248 8.32 9.07 -17.11
N GLY A 249 9.47 8.40 -17.07
CA GLY A 249 10.15 7.92 -18.28
C GLY A 249 11.03 8.96 -19.00
N PHE A 250 10.91 10.25 -18.69
CA PHE A 250 11.78 11.29 -19.24
C PHE A 250 13.13 11.29 -18.55
N LEU A 251 14.17 11.00 -19.30
CA LEU A 251 15.54 11.03 -18.83
C LEU A 251 15.95 12.48 -18.49
N LEU A 252 16.41 12.68 -17.26
CA LEU A 252 16.94 13.97 -16.82
C LEU A 252 18.46 14.03 -16.99
N PHE A 253 19.15 12.99 -16.53
CA PHE A 253 20.59 12.87 -16.71
C PHE A 253 21.07 11.43 -16.56
N ILE A 254 22.25 11.16 -17.11
CA ILE A 254 23.11 10.02 -16.83
C ILE A 254 24.45 10.59 -16.45
N GLN A 255 24.94 10.28 -15.26
CA GLN A 255 26.25 10.75 -14.81
C GLN A 255 27.12 9.61 -14.30
N PRO A 256 28.42 9.59 -14.62
CA PRO A 256 29.35 8.65 -14.04
C PRO A 256 29.48 8.92 -12.53
N ILE A 257 29.69 7.86 -11.78
CA ILE A 257 29.91 7.93 -10.34
C ILE A 257 31.41 7.85 -10.07
N GLU A 258 31.95 8.93 -9.57
CA GLU A 258 33.37 9.03 -9.21
C GLU A 258 33.62 8.70 -7.72
N LYS A 259 32.58 8.87 -6.88
CA LYS A 259 32.65 8.66 -5.43
C LYS A 259 31.43 7.92 -4.94
N GLU A 260 31.62 7.14 -3.87
CA GLU A 260 30.52 6.41 -3.21
C GLU A 260 29.41 7.30 -2.69
N GLN A 261 29.68 8.58 -2.49
CA GLN A 261 28.72 9.58 -2.00
C GLN A 261 28.67 10.77 -2.94
N GLY A 262 27.46 11.31 -3.08
CA GLY A 262 27.25 12.51 -3.87
C GLY A 262 25.93 13.19 -3.52
N ALA A 263 25.64 14.25 -4.26
CA ALA A 263 24.46 15.05 -4.05
C ALA A 263 23.81 15.49 -5.37
N ILE A 264 22.50 15.57 -5.39
CA ILE A 264 21.69 16.02 -6.52
C ILE A 264 20.85 17.20 -6.04
N ASN A 265 21.06 18.37 -6.65
CA ASN A 265 20.23 19.53 -6.38
C ASN A 265 18.87 19.39 -7.11
N LEU A 266 17.78 19.47 -6.37
CA LEU A 266 16.42 19.32 -6.89
C LEU A 266 15.86 20.61 -7.54
N GLN A 267 16.57 21.73 -7.50
CA GLN A 267 16.07 23.01 -8.02
C GLN A 267 15.61 22.95 -9.49
N SER A 268 16.36 22.23 -10.33
CA SER A 268 16.06 22.05 -11.75
C SER A 268 15.27 20.79 -12.08
N VAL A 269 15.01 19.95 -11.08
CA VAL A 269 14.26 18.70 -11.26
C VAL A 269 12.78 18.98 -11.24
N PRO A 270 11.97 18.55 -12.23
CA PRO A 270 10.52 18.74 -12.21
C PRO A 270 9.84 18.12 -10.99
N GLU A 271 8.65 18.63 -10.64
CA GLU A 271 7.84 18.02 -9.59
C GLU A 271 7.33 16.64 -9.99
N GLY A 272 7.36 15.71 -9.05
CA GLY A 272 6.88 14.35 -9.25
C GLY A 272 7.78 13.30 -8.60
N ILE A 273 7.59 12.06 -9.00
CA ILE A 273 8.40 10.94 -8.52
C ILE A 273 9.68 10.86 -9.37
N LEU A 274 10.78 11.29 -8.77
CA LEU A 274 12.12 11.11 -9.33
C LEU A 274 12.56 9.67 -9.09
N THR A 275 12.92 8.98 -10.15
CA THR A 275 13.53 7.65 -10.10
C THR A 275 15.03 7.79 -10.30
N LEU A 276 15.81 7.24 -9.37
CA LEU A 276 17.27 7.17 -9.40
C LEU A 276 17.67 5.71 -9.53
N THR A 277 18.35 5.35 -10.62
CA THR A 277 18.81 3.99 -10.90
C THR A 277 20.33 3.94 -10.96
N LEU A 278 20.92 3.02 -10.21
CA LEU A 278 22.35 2.72 -10.25
C LEU A 278 22.61 1.64 -11.30
N LEU A 279 23.40 1.96 -12.30
CA LEU A 279 23.81 1.03 -13.37
C LEU A 279 25.33 0.74 -13.28
N ASP A 280 25.73 -0.44 -13.76
CA ASP A 280 27.15 -0.76 -13.99
C ASP A 280 27.62 -0.32 -15.39
N GLY A 281 28.87 -0.62 -15.69
CA GLY A 281 29.50 -0.30 -16.99
C GLY A 281 28.90 -1.02 -18.21
N ASN A 282 28.07 -2.04 -17.97
CA ASN A 282 27.29 -2.75 -18.99
C ASN A 282 25.84 -2.26 -19.05
N TYR A 283 25.54 -1.20 -18.33
CA TYR A 283 24.19 -0.65 -18.16
C TYR A 283 23.18 -1.60 -17.51
N LEU A 284 23.65 -2.57 -16.71
CA LEU A 284 22.77 -3.43 -15.93
C LEU A 284 22.36 -2.73 -14.63
N PRO A 285 21.07 -2.74 -14.27
CA PRO A 285 20.59 -2.10 -13.06
C PRO A 285 20.96 -2.92 -11.80
N HIS A 286 21.49 -2.23 -10.80
CA HIS A 286 21.83 -2.80 -9.49
C HIS A 286 20.87 -2.40 -8.39
N SER A 287 20.39 -1.17 -8.43
CA SER A 287 19.53 -0.61 -7.38
C SER A 287 18.72 0.56 -7.90
N GLU A 288 17.53 0.72 -7.40
CA GLU A 288 16.63 1.81 -7.73
C GLU A 288 16.08 2.47 -6.46
N ARG A 289 15.94 3.80 -6.49
CA ARG A 289 15.33 4.59 -5.44
C ARG A 289 14.35 5.62 -6.00
N LEU A 290 13.21 5.73 -5.33
CA LEU A 290 12.23 6.75 -5.64
C LEU A 290 12.32 7.88 -4.62
N ALA A 291 12.26 9.12 -5.10
CA ALA A 291 12.15 10.32 -4.27
C ALA A 291 11.02 11.20 -4.78
N PHE A 292 10.19 11.72 -3.88
CA PHE A 292 9.17 12.65 -4.29
C PHE A 292 9.74 14.09 -4.29
N VAL A 293 9.83 14.67 -5.46
CA VAL A 293 10.22 16.09 -5.64
C VAL A 293 8.97 16.93 -5.47
N ARG A 294 8.89 17.66 -4.36
CA ARG A 294 7.79 18.56 -4.07
C ARG A 294 8.20 19.99 -4.41
N ARG A 295 7.32 20.71 -5.09
CA ARG A 295 7.36 22.16 -5.22
C ARG A 295 6.34 22.78 -4.27
N GLU A 296 6.60 23.95 -3.79
CA GLU A 296 5.56 24.71 -3.10
C GLU A 296 4.43 24.96 -4.09
N ASN A 297 3.27 24.38 -3.78
CA ASN A 297 2.11 24.55 -4.63
C ASN A 297 1.46 25.90 -4.28
N ASN A 298 1.80 26.92 -5.05
CA ASN A 298 1.27 28.26 -4.88
C ASN A 298 -0.08 28.46 -5.57
N SER A 299 -0.77 27.37 -5.89
CA SER A 299 -2.07 27.41 -6.56
C SER A 299 -3.22 26.96 -5.65
N VAL A 300 -4.32 27.68 -5.75
CA VAL A 300 -5.58 27.35 -5.08
C VAL A 300 -6.60 26.94 -6.13
N TRP A 301 -7.15 25.75 -5.97
CA TRP A 301 -8.18 25.21 -6.82
C TRP A 301 -9.55 25.38 -6.15
N LYS A 302 -10.50 25.99 -6.86
CA LYS A 302 -11.88 26.09 -6.44
C LYS A 302 -12.76 25.43 -7.50
N LEU A 303 -13.46 24.39 -7.08
CA LEU A 303 -14.42 23.68 -7.91
C LEU A 303 -15.83 23.99 -7.41
N THR A 304 -16.67 24.56 -8.28
CA THR A 304 -18.03 24.94 -7.90
C THR A 304 -19.02 24.34 -8.91
N PRO A 305 -19.92 23.45 -8.48
CA PRO A 305 -21.00 22.97 -9.33
C PRO A 305 -22.07 24.05 -9.47
N ASP A 306 -22.76 24.11 -10.61
CA ASP A 306 -23.84 25.06 -10.88
C ASP A 306 -25.10 24.82 -10.02
N LYS A 307 -25.23 23.61 -9.43
CA LYS A 307 -26.34 23.23 -8.52
C LYS A 307 -25.82 22.39 -7.38
N SER A 308 -26.55 22.40 -6.26
CA SER A 308 -26.27 21.54 -5.09
C SER A 308 -26.80 20.11 -5.24
N SER A 309 -27.75 19.88 -6.15
CA SER A 309 -28.31 18.55 -6.44
C SER A 309 -28.76 18.49 -7.91
N TYR A 310 -28.79 17.30 -8.46
CA TYR A 310 -29.16 17.04 -9.86
C TYR A 310 -30.11 15.87 -9.95
N ASP A 311 -31.09 16.00 -10.86
CA ASP A 311 -31.92 14.88 -11.24
C ASP A 311 -31.16 13.89 -12.10
N SER A 312 -31.66 12.65 -12.18
CA SER A 312 -31.07 11.63 -13.02
C SER A 312 -30.95 12.11 -14.48
N ARG A 313 -29.75 11.98 -15.05
CA ARG A 313 -29.39 12.40 -16.42
C ARG A 313 -29.46 13.92 -16.70
N SER A 314 -29.53 14.75 -15.68
CA SER A 314 -29.40 16.20 -15.84
C SER A 314 -27.97 16.57 -16.25
N PRO A 315 -27.82 17.63 -17.06
CA PRO A 315 -26.48 18.17 -17.33
C PRO A 315 -25.89 18.76 -16.05
N VAL A 316 -24.58 18.59 -15.88
CA VAL A 316 -23.80 19.13 -14.77
C VAL A 316 -22.78 20.11 -15.35
N SER A 317 -22.77 21.33 -14.84
CA SER A 317 -21.74 22.34 -15.14
C SER A 317 -20.85 22.54 -13.94
N LEU A 318 -19.53 22.54 -14.15
CA LEU A 318 -18.53 22.74 -13.11
C LEU A 318 -17.67 23.95 -13.47
N ASP A 319 -17.66 24.93 -12.60
CA ASP A 319 -16.73 26.05 -12.65
C ASP A 319 -15.43 25.68 -11.94
N ILE A 320 -14.31 25.80 -12.66
CA ILE A 320 -12.98 25.50 -12.14
C ILE A 320 -12.17 26.80 -12.15
N HIS A 321 -11.88 27.31 -10.97
CA HIS A 321 -11.01 28.46 -10.79
C HIS A 321 -9.65 28.02 -10.28
N LEU A 322 -8.60 28.44 -10.99
CA LEU A 322 -7.21 28.27 -10.59
C LEU A 322 -6.63 29.64 -10.31
N SER A 323 -6.20 29.86 -9.09
CA SER A 323 -5.57 31.11 -8.67
C SER A 323 -4.27 30.86 -7.87
N ASP A 324 -3.42 31.85 -7.80
CA ASP A 324 -2.32 31.86 -6.83
C ASP A 324 -2.83 32.11 -5.41
N LEU A 325 -1.91 32.13 -4.43
CA LEU A 325 -2.24 32.37 -3.03
C LEU A 325 -2.78 33.81 -2.76
N SER A 326 -2.55 34.75 -3.70
CA SER A 326 -3.08 36.10 -3.64
C SER A 326 -4.46 36.25 -4.30
N GLY A 327 -4.98 35.16 -4.88
CA GLY A 327 -6.27 35.09 -5.58
C GLY A 327 -6.20 35.52 -7.04
N GLN A 328 -5.00 35.78 -7.60
CA GLN A 328 -4.86 36.11 -9.02
C GLN A 328 -4.97 34.85 -9.89
N PRO A 329 -5.71 34.92 -11.03
CA PRO A 329 -5.83 33.79 -11.94
C PRO A 329 -4.47 33.35 -12.48
N ILE A 330 -4.21 32.04 -12.45
CA ILE A 330 -3.07 31.38 -13.08
C ILE A 330 -3.51 30.90 -14.47
N LYS A 331 -2.72 31.23 -15.48
CA LYS A 331 -2.98 30.81 -16.88
C LYS A 331 -2.31 29.47 -17.16
#